data_f2ed9d44068718502da6fbe76374fadf
#
_entry.id   f2ed9d44068718502da6fbe76374fadf
#
_cell.length_a   1.000
_cell.length_b   1.000
_cell.length_c   1.000
_cell.angle_alpha   90.00
_cell.angle_beta   90.00
_cell.angle_gamma   90.00
#
_symmetry.space_group_name_H-M   'P 1'
#
loop_
_entity.id
_entity.type
_entity.pdbx_description
1 polymer ?
#
loop_
_entity_poly.entity_id
_entity_poly.type
_entity_poly.pdbx_seq_one_letter_code
_entity_poly.pdbx_strand_id
1 'polypeptide(L)' 'MDELTWEVLAEVQGRLEAEFIKSYLEAQGIEVELFQESIGHHIYPVMVDGLGRVQIFVPKEQAKEARKLLEEYNKAAE' A
#
# COMPACT_ATOMS: atom_id res chain seq x y z
N MET A 1 9.25 17.68 16.32
CA MET A 1 8.33 17.25 16.09
C MET A 1 8.50 16.03 15.72
N ASP A 2 7.85 15.37 15.85
CA ASP A 2 8.05 14.24 15.48
C ASP A 2 7.48 13.99 14.33
N GLU A 3 8.04 13.61 13.52
CA GLU A 3 7.52 13.34 12.39
C GLU A 3 6.88 12.07 12.45
N LEU A 4 5.96 11.85 11.64
CA LEU A 4 5.33 10.61 11.58
C LEU A 4 6.28 9.60 11.13
N THR A 5 6.31 8.49 11.72
CA THR A 5 7.16 7.43 11.29
C THR A 5 6.27 6.44 10.57
N TRP A 6 6.61 6.20 9.35
CA TRP A 6 5.83 5.27 8.53
C TRP A 6 6.62 4.00 8.28
N GLU A 7 5.93 2.93 8.06
CA GLU A 7 6.64 1.72 7.72
C GLU A 7 5.87 1.00 6.63
N VAL A 8 6.58 0.22 5.86
CA VAL A 8 5.96 -0.49 4.77
C VAL A 8 5.18 -1.64 5.31
N LEU A 9 3.92 -1.67 4.95
CA LEU A 9 3.07 -2.77 5.36
C LEU A 9 3.16 -3.90 4.37
N ALA A 10 3.17 -3.55 3.10
CA ALA A 10 3.18 -4.57 2.06
C ALA A 10 3.52 -3.95 0.73
N GLU A 11 3.85 -4.82 -0.22
CA GLU A 11 4.16 -4.36 -1.54
C GLU A 11 3.27 -5.18 -2.44
N VAL A 12 2.57 -4.55 -3.34
CA VAL A 12 1.70 -5.28 -4.25
C VAL A 12 1.97 -4.86 -5.65
N GLN A 13 1.52 -5.66 -6.60
CA GLN A 13 1.73 -5.32 -7.97
C GLN A 13 0.49 -4.66 -8.47
N GLY A 14 0.65 -3.52 -9.04
CA GLY A 14 -0.48 -2.85 -9.64
C GLY A 14 -1.15 -1.88 -8.70
N ARG A 15 -1.54 -0.75 -9.23
CA ARG A 15 -2.14 0.27 -8.44
C ARG A 15 -3.55 -0.07 -8.00
N LEU A 16 -4.26 -0.80 -8.82
CA LEU A 16 -5.63 -1.11 -8.47
C LEU A 16 -5.70 -1.95 -7.21
N GLU A 17 -4.83 -2.93 -7.11
CA GLU A 17 -4.82 -3.76 -5.94
C GLU A 17 -4.45 -2.91 -4.73
N ALA A 18 -3.49 -2.02 -4.88
CA ALA A 18 -3.08 -1.17 -3.78
C ALA A 18 -4.21 -0.27 -3.35
N GLU A 19 -4.99 0.22 -4.29
CA GLU A 19 -6.08 1.12 -3.95
C GLU A 19 -7.18 0.35 -3.20
N PHE A 20 -7.43 -0.88 -3.57
CA PHE A 20 -8.43 -1.66 -2.87
C PHE A 20 -7.99 -1.88 -1.42
N ILE A 21 -6.73 -2.23 -1.22
CA ILE A 21 -6.25 -2.47 0.12
C ILE A 21 -6.29 -1.18 0.92
N LYS A 22 -5.93 -0.07 0.27
CA LYS A 22 -5.95 1.20 0.95
C LYS A 22 -7.36 1.52 1.41
N SER A 23 -8.34 1.34 0.54
CA SER A 23 -9.72 1.63 0.89
C SER A 23 -10.17 0.76 2.05
N TYR A 24 -9.80 -0.49 2.01
CA TYR A 24 -10.21 -1.40 3.07
C TYR A 24 -9.62 -0.95 4.41
N LEU A 25 -8.35 -0.63 4.42
CA LEU A 25 -7.71 -0.23 5.66
C LEU A 25 -8.22 1.11 6.16
N GLU A 26 -8.47 2.02 5.25
CA GLU A 26 -8.96 3.32 5.68
C GLU A 26 -10.35 3.20 6.27
N ALA A 27 -11.13 2.29 5.76
CA ALA A 27 -12.46 2.08 6.30
C ALA A 27 -12.39 1.56 7.74
N GLN A 28 -11.25 0.99 8.11
CA GLN A 28 -11.07 0.49 9.46
C GLN A 28 -10.34 1.51 10.34
N GLY A 29 -10.10 2.68 9.84
CA GLY A 29 -9.46 3.69 10.65
C GLY A 29 -7.95 3.75 10.56
N ILE A 30 -7.37 3.04 9.60
CA ILE A 30 -5.92 3.05 9.46
C ILE A 30 -5.53 4.09 8.42
N GLU A 31 -4.50 4.85 8.71
CA GLU A 31 -4.01 5.80 7.75
C GLU A 31 -3.15 5.08 6.77
N VAL A 32 -3.26 5.36 5.50
CA VAL A 32 -2.51 4.65 4.48
C VAL A 32 -1.96 5.60 3.44
N GLU A 33 -0.72 5.37 3.05
CA GLU A 33 -0.13 6.13 1.98
C GLU A 33 0.43 5.15 0.98
N LEU A 34 0.28 5.42 -0.28
CA LEU A 34 0.80 4.54 -1.30
C LEU A 34 2.00 5.20 -1.95
N PHE A 35 3.01 4.41 -2.20
CA PHE A 35 4.18 4.93 -2.86
C PHE A 35 4.47 4.03 -4.03
N GLN A 36 4.42 4.56 -5.24
CA GLN A 36 4.69 3.77 -6.40
C GLN A 36 6.05 4.13 -6.90
N GLU A 37 6.90 3.14 -7.03
CA GLU A 37 8.20 3.39 -7.49
C GLU A 37 8.13 3.79 -8.90
N SER A 38 8.71 4.84 -9.25
CA SER A 38 8.62 5.22 -10.64
C SER A 38 9.95 5.14 -11.32
N ILE A 39 10.71 4.22 -10.98
CA ILE A 39 11.92 4.04 -11.66
C ILE A 39 11.67 3.88 -13.07
N GLY A 40 12.29 4.52 -13.87
CA GLY A 40 12.10 4.36 -15.27
C GLY A 40 10.86 4.99 -15.82
N HIS A 41 10.17 5.71 -15.01
CA HIS A 41 8.97 6.28 -15.52
C HIS A 41 9.27 7.14 -16.72
N HIS A 42 10.45 7.68 -16.81
CA HIS A 42 10.70 8.51 -17.96
C HIS A 42 11.22 7.64 -19.10
N ILE A 43 11.43 6.38 -18.87
CA ILE A 43 11.88 5.53 -19.92
C ILE A 43 10.77 4.66 -20.40
N TYR A 44 9.99 4.13 -19.52
CA TYR A 44 8.94 3.26 -19.94
C TYR A 44 7.66 3.85 -19.51
N PRO A 45 7.27 4.86 -20.05
CA PRO A 45 6.08 5.55 -19.61
C PRO A 45 4.84 4.76 -19.67
N VAL A 46 4.72 3.95 -20.56
CA VAL A 46 3.53 3.31 -20.69
C VAL A 46 3.44 1.96 -20.39
N MET A 47 4.21 1.28 -20.90
CA MET A 47 4.08 -0.01 -20.87
C MET A 47 3.96 -0.61 -19.62
N VAL A 48 4.50 -0.09 -18.67
CA VAL A 48 4.42 -0.73 -17.46
C VAL A 48 3.35 -0.32 -16.61
N ASP A 49 2.43 0.39 -17.17
CA ASP A 49 1.43 0.79 -16.38
C ASP A 49 0.76 -0.35 -15.77
N GLY A 50 0.46 -0.34 -14.59
CA GLY A 50 -0.27 -1.38 -13.98
C GLY A 50 0.63 -2.48 -13.49
N LEU A 51 1.85 -2.48 -13.93
CA LEU A 51 2.70 -3.52 -13.51
C LEU A 51 3.68 -3.07 -12.49
N GLY A 52 3.69 -1.83 -12.13
CA GLY A 52 4.67 -1.37 -11.19
C GLY A 52 4.35 -1.84 -9.80
N ARG A 53 5.35 -1.87 -8.95
CA ARG A 53 5.13 -2.24 -7.59
C ARG A 53 4.69 -1.05 -6.80
N VAL A 54 3.75 -1.23 -5.94
CA VAL A 54 3.24 -0.15 -5.12
C VAL A 54 3.46 -0.56 -3.69
N GLN A 55 4.09 0.31 -2.92
CA GLN A 55 4.33 0.01 -1.53
C GLN A 55 3.25 0.68 -0.71
N ILE A 56 2.73 -0.04 0.26
CA ILE A 56 1.67 0.47 1.11
C ILE A 56 2.28 0.82 2.44
N PHE A 57 2.20 2.08 2.82
CA PHE A 57 2.77 2.52 4.07
C PHE A 57 1.69 2.84 5.09
N VAL A 58 1.97 2.55 6.33
CA VAL A 58 1.04 2.89 7.40
C VAL A 58 1.87 3.46 8.53
N PRO A 59 1.28 4.23 9.44
CA PRO A 59 2.02 4.76 10.55
C PRO A 59 2.50 3.61 11.41
N LYS A 60 3.71 3.74 11.93
CA LYS A 60 4.25 2.70 12.74
C LYS A 60 3.34 2.29 13.88
N GLU A 61 2.68 3.22 14.47
CA GLU A 61 1.83 2.89 15.58
C GLU A 61 0.59 2.13 15.17
N GLN A 62 0.24 2.12 13.89
CA GLN A 62 -0.90 1.37 13.44
C GLN A 62 -0.49 0.12 12.69
N ALA A 63 0.80 -0.12 12.58
CA ALA A 63 1.28 -1.23 11.76
C ALA A 63 0.79 -2.59 12.22
N LYS A 64 0.72 -2.79 13.50
CA LYS A 64 0.30 -4.07 14.01
C LYS A 64 -1.14 -4.34 13.65
N GLU A 65 -1.98 -3.38 13.86
CA GLU A 65 -3.37 -3.53 13.53
C GLU A 65 -3.53 -3.66 12.03
N ALA A 66 -2.78 -2.87 11.27
CA ALA A 66 -2.88 -2.93 9.82
C ALA A 66 -2.49 -4.30 9.30
N ARG A 67 -1.49 -4.92 9.91
CA ARG A 67 -1.07 -6.23 9.47
C ARG A 67 -2.17 -7.25 9.70
N LYS A 68 -2.83 -7.13 10.81
CA LYS A 68 -3.89 -8.04 11.12
C LYS A 68 -5.03 -7.87 10.14
N LEU A 69 -5.37 -6.62 9.83
CA LEU A 69 -6.45 -6.36 8.91
C LEU A 69 -6.10 -6.84 7.50
N LEU A 70 -4.83 -6.69 7.12
CA LEU A 70 -4.42 -7.13 5.82
C LEU A 70 -4.55 -8.65 5.70
N GLU A 71 -4.24 -9.34 6.78
CA GLU A 71 -4.37 -10.77 6.77
C GLU A 71 -5.83 -11.15 6.55
N GLU A 72 -6.73 -10.44 7.19
CA GLU A 72 -8.13 -10.73 7.02
C GLU A 72 -8.59 -10.41 5.60
N TYR A 73 -8.06 -9.33 5.05
CA TYR A 73 -8.41 -8.97 3.69
C TYR A 73 -7.97 -10.07 2.73
N ASN A 74 -6.75 -10.57 2.90
CA ASN A 74 -6.25 -11.59 2.02
C ASN A 74 -7.04 -12.89 2.15
N LYS A 75 -7.46 -13.21 3.32
CA LYS A 75 -8.24 -14.41 3.51
C LYS A 75 -9.58 -14.28 2.84
N ALA A 76 -10.19 -13.15 2.96
CA ALA A 76 -11.49 -12.94 2.36
C ALA A 76 -11.40 -12.94 0.84
N ALA A 77 -10.25 -12.54 0.33
CA ALA A 77 -10.12 -12.47 -1.11
C ALA A 77 -9.78 -13.80 -1.75
N GLU A 78 -9.48 -14.80 -0.99
CA GLU A 78 -9.14 -16.08 -1.57
C GLU A 78 -10.31 -16.84 -2.12
#